data_f4228c656ce33524382c34c8ccb1f5c3
#
_entry.id   f4228c656ce33524382c34c8ccb1f5c3
#
_cell.length_a   1.000
_cell.length_b   1.000
_cell.length_c   1.000
_cell.angle_alpha   90.00
_cell.angle_beta   90.00
_cell.angle_gamma   90.00
#
_symmetry.space_group_name_H-M   'P 1'
#
loop_
_entity.id
_entity.type
_entity.pdbx_description
1 polymer ?
#
loop_
_entity_poly.entity_id
_entity_poly.type
_entity_poly.pdbx_seq_one_letter_code
_entity_poly.pdbx_strand_id
1 'polypeptide(L)'
;MVWTALDFETTGTVKGWPNEPWQLGLVKIEDGVVLPETKWETLLHVGDRPFSPRAVGRYAELREELAAAPAITDVWPEIVQRLCGTPLIAHNCATERTMLTKLAPMTVFGPWIDTLAYARGRYPGLPSYALGDLVESFGLKDEVERMCPGRTWHDALYDACACALLASRFMSEGVA
;
A
#
# COMPACT_ATOMS: atom_id res chain seq x y z
N MET A 1 8.04 4.83 18.27
CA MET A 1 7.15 5.65 17.38
C MET A 1 6.46 4.70 16.41
N VAL A 2 5.12 4.85 16.23
CA VAL A 2 4.35 3.96 15.35
C VAL A 2 4.15 4.62 13.97
N TRP A 3 4.36 3.85 12.91
CA TRP A 3 4.16 4.20 11.50
C TRP A 3 3.17 3.22 10.88
N THR A 4 2.44 3.65 9.84
CA THR A 4 1.56 2.75 9.08
C THR A 4 2.01 2.71 7.63
N ALA A 5 2.45 1.54 7.17
CA ALA A 5 2.67 1.28 5.75
C ALA A 5 1.36 0.85 5.11
N LEU A 6 1.08 1.37 3.91
CA LEU A 6 -0.14 1.07 3.17
C LEU A 6 0.10 1.02 1.67
N ASP A 7 -0.79 0.32 0.99
CA ASP A 7 -0.87 0.27 -0.47
C ASP A 7 -2.33 0.18 -0.91
N PHE A 8 -2.64 0.80 -2.06
CA PHE A 8 -3.93 0.73 -2.73
C PHE A 8 -3.80 0.07 -4.11
N GLU A 9 -4.57 -0.99 -4.33
CA GLU A 9 -4.84 -1.42 -5.69
C GLU A 9 -6.05 -0.65 -6.25
N THR A 10 -5.94 -0.22 -7.50
CA THR A 10 -6.93 0.68 -8.11
C THR A 10 -7.43 0.18 -9.46
N THR A 11 -8.63 0.65 -9.85
CA THR A 11 -9.21 0.32 -11.17
C THR A 11 -8.41 0.90 -12.34
N GLY A 12 -7.47 1.80 -12.07
CA GLY A 12 -6.72 2.53 -13.08
C GLY A 12 -7.56 3.60 -13.79
N THR A 13 -6.90 4.32 -14.69
CA THR A 13 -7.57 5.40 -15.44
C THR A 13 -8.28 4.86 -16.68
N VAL A 14 -9.59 5.08 -16.77
CA VAL A 14 -10.42 4.77 -17.92
C VAL A 14 -11.19 6.04 -18.30
N LYS A 15 -11.28 6.35 -19.59
CA LYS A 15 -11.96 7.56 -20.06
C LYS A 15 -13.42 7.59 -19.58
N GLY A 16 -13.79 8.66 -18.90
CA GLY A 16 -15.15 8.85 -18.36
C GLY A 16 -15.40 8.18 -16.99
N TRP A 17 -14.41 7.48 -16.45
CA TRP A 17 -14.51 6.83 -15.15
C TRP A 17 -13.38 7.29 -14.23
N PRO A 18 -13.68 7.71 -12.99
CA PRO A 18 -12.65 8.03 -12.02
C PRO A 18 -11.88 6.78 -11.63
N ASN A 19 -10.58 6.93 -11.35
CA ASN A 19 -9.79 5.89 -10.73
C ASN A 19 -10.26 5.69 -9.28
N GLU A 20 -10.58 4.45 -8.90
CA GLU A 20 -11.11 4.10 -7.58
C GLU A 20 -10.30 2.95 -6.97
N PRO A 21 -10.10 2.94 -5.65
CA PRO A 21 -9.45 1.84 -4.98
C PRO A 21 -10.41 0.64 -4.90
N TRP A 22 -9.89 -0.57 -5.17
CA TRP A 22 -10.63 -1.81 -5.01
C TRP A 22 -10.05 -2.73 -3.93
N GLN A 23 -8.82 -2.46 -3.49
CA GLN A 23 -8.20 -3.12 -2.33
C GLN A 23 -7.35 -2.11 -1.57
N LEU A 24 -7.33 -2.22 -0.25
CA LEU A 24 -6.42 -1.52 0.65
C LEU A 24 -5.76 -2.54 1.56
N GLY A 25 -4.45 -2.51 1.64
CA GLY A 25 -3.65 -3.25 2.61
C GLY A 25 -2.85 -2.31 3.50
N LEU A 26 -2.67 -2.67 4.75
CA LEU A 26 -1.80 -1.93 5.66
C LEU A 26 -1.18 -2.82 6.73
N VAL A 27 -0.06 -2.35 7.28
CA VAL A 27 0.63 -2.95 8.42
C VAL A 27 1.38 -1.87 9.20
N LYS A 28 1.55 -2.06 10.51
CA LYS A 28 2.27 -1.09 11.36
C LYS A 28 3.73 -1.46 11.54
N ILE A 29 4.52 -0.42 11.78
CA ILE A 29 5.93 -0.50 12.20
C ILE A 29 6.03 0.26 13.52
N GLU A 30 6.61 -0.34 14.54
CA GLU A 30 6.90 0.32 15.80
C GLU A 30 8.40 0.24 16.09
N ASP A 31 9.01 1.41 16.30
CA ASP A 31 10.45 1.55 16.59
C ASP A 31 11.35 0.79 15.60
N GLY A 32 10.99 0.84 14.32
CA GLY A 32 11.72 0.18 13.25
C GLY A 32 11.39 -1.30 13.06
N VAL A 33 10.50 -1.89 13.86
CA VAL A 33 10.10 -3.30 13.76
C VAL A 33 8.71 -3.40 13.16
N VAL A 34 8.56 -4.20 12.11
CA VAL A 34 7.25 -4.49 11.51
C VAL A 34 6.45 -5.39 12.44
N LEU A 35 5.17 -5.09 12.64
CA LEU A 35 4.25 -5.81 13.51
C LEU A 35 3.26 -6.65 12.67
N PRO A 36 3.55 -7.92 12.38
CA PRO A 36 2.73 -8.74 11.47
C PRO A 36 1.29 -8.96 11.94
N GLU A 37 1.05 -8.92 13.25
CA GLU A 37 -0.27 -9.05 13.86
C GLU A 37 -1.18 -7.84 13.61
N THR A 38 -0.62 -6.72 13.16
CA THR A 38 -1.36 -5.50 12.84
C THR A 38 -1.80 -5.44 11.37
N LYS A 39 -1.48 -6.46 10.59
CA LYS A 39 -1.95 -6.55 9.19
C LYS A 39 -3.45 -6.40 9.12
N TRP A 40 -3.88 -5.57 8.19
CA TRP A 40 -5.30 -5.37 7.92
C TRP A 40 -5.48 -5.11 6.43
N GLU A 41 -6.55 -5.64 5.89
CA GLU A 41 -6.94 -5.41 4.51
C GLU A 41 -8.44 -5.32 4.36
N THR A 42 -8.86 -4.71 3.27
CA THR A 42 -10.25 -4.74 2.82
C THR A 42 -10.31 -4.71 1.30
N LEU A 43 -11.22 -5.51 0.75
CA LEU A 43 -11.71 -5.31 -0.61
C LEU A 43 -12.78 -4.23 -0.58
N LEU A 44 -12.94 -3.52 -1.70
CA LEU A 44 -13.86 -2.41 -1.83
C LEU A 44 -14.74 -2.59 -3.07
N HIS A 45 -16.04 -2.47 -2.89
CA HIS A 45 -16.98 -2.53 -4.00
C HIS A 45 -16.81 -1.32 -4.92
N VAL A 46 -16.54 -1.56 -6.19
CA VAL A 46 -16.34 -0.51 -7.20
C VAL A 46 -17.47 -0.44 -8.23
N GLY A 47 -18.55 -1.22 -8.05
CA GLY A 47 -19.68 -1.26 -8.97
C GLY A 47 -19.32 -1.84 -10.35
N ASP A 48 -20.09 -1.46 -11.36
CA ASP A 48 -19.93 -1.96 -12.73
C ASP A 48 -18.87 -1.21 -13.55
N ARG A 49 -18.00 -0.44 -12.89
CA ARG A 49 -16.99 0.32 -13.61
C ARG A 49 -15.94 -0.56 -14.26
N PRO A 50 -15.45 -0.17 -15.44
CA PRO A 50 -14.39 -0.91 -16.10
C PRO A 50 -13.05 -0.72 -15.38
N PHE A 51 -12.26 -1.76 -15.37
CA PHE A 51 -10.84 -1.69 -15.03
C PHE A 51 -10.03 -1.28 -16.25
N SER A 52 -9.00 -0.47 -16.03
CA SER A 52 -8.05 -0.15 -17.09
C SER A 52 -7.38 -1.44 -17.59
N PRO A 53 -7.13 -1.58 -18.90
CA PRO A 53 -6.32 -2.69 -19.42
C PRO A 53 -4.89 -2.74 -18.84
N ARG A 54 -4.46 -1.67 -18.19
CA ARG A 54 -3.16 -1.56 -17.50
C ARG A 54 -3.28 -1.72 -15.99
N ALA A 55 -4.49 -1.92 -15.47
CA ALA A 55 -4.67 -2.21 -14.05
C ALA A 55 -4.02 -3.56 -13.75
N VAL A 56 -3.30 -3.60 -12.65
CA VAL A 56 -2.62 -4.79 -12.15
C VAL A 56 -3.38 -5.38 -10.98
N GLY A 57 -2.97 -6.57 -10.52
CA GLY A 57 -3.59 -7.24 -9.38
C GLY A 57 -4.63 -8.29 -9.79
N ARG A 58 -5.17 -8.94 -8.79
CA ARG A 58 -6.02 -10.14 -8.92
C ARG A 58 -7.52 -9.84 -9.08
N TYR A 59 -7.89 -8.61 -9.44
CA TYR A 59 -9.30 -8.19 -9.52
C TYR A 59 -10.16 -9.09 -10.43
N ALA A 60 -9.58 -9.68 -11.47
CA ALA A 60 -10.28 -10.57 -12.38
C ALA A 60 -10.64 -11.91 -11.73
N GLU A 61 -9.83 -12.39 -10.78
CA GLU A 61 -10.05 -13.60 -10.01
C GLU A 61 -10.99 -13.35 -8.82
N LEU A 62 -11.03 -12.13 -8.30
CA LEU A 62 -11.77 -11.73 -7.10
C LEU A 62 -13.13 -11.08 -7.43
N ARG A 63 -13.72 -11.36 -8.60
CA ARG A 63 -14.96 -10.69 -9.06
C ARG A 63 -16.15 -10.89 -8.13
N GLU A 64 -16.31 -12.08 -7.61
CA GLU A 64 -17.43 -12.42 -6.72
C GLU A 64 -17.23 -11.74 -5.36
N GLU A 65 -16.02 -11.78 -4.83
CA GLU A 65 -15.64 -11.14 -3.58
C GLU A 65 -15.76 -9.61 -3.68
N LEU A 66 -15.34 -9.02 -4.81
CA LEU A 66 -15.48 -7.59 -5.07
C LEU A 66 -16.94 -7.15 -5.20
N ALA A 67 -17.78 -7.99 -5.79
CA ALA A 67 -19.22 -7.72 -5.89
C ALA A 67 -19.91 -7.75 -4.51
N ALA A 68 -19.40 -8.58 -3.59
CA ALA A 68 -19.89 -8.69 -2.21
C ALA A 68 -19.16 -7.76 -1.22
N ALA A 69 -18.09 -7.07 -1.66
CA ALA A 69 -17.30 -6.21 -0.82
C ALA A 69 -18.10 -4.97 -0.35
N PRO A 70 -17.76 -4.39 0.81
CA PRO A 70 -18.40 -3.18 1.29
C PRO A 70 -18.07 -1.98 0.39
N ALA A 71 -18.97 -1.01 0.33
CA ALA A 71 -18.64 0.28 -0.25
C ALA A 71 -17.57 0.99 0.63
N ILE A 72 -16.73 1.79 0.00
CA ILE A 72 -15.68 2.51 0.75
C ILE A 72 -16.25 3.40 1.86
N THR A 73 -17.43 3.95 1.65
CA THR A 73 -18.14 4.77 2.66
C THR A 73 -18.46 4.00 3.93
N ASP A 74 -18.72 2.70 3.81
CA ASP A 74 -19.11 1.85 4.93
C ASP A 74 -17.91 1.49 5.83
N VAL A 75 -16.73 1.31 5.23
CA VAL A 75 -15.49 1.00 5.94
C VAL A 75 -14.64 2.24 6.22
N TRP A 76 -15.03 3.40 5.72
CA TRP A 76 -14.26 4.63 5.86
C TRP A 76 -13.94 5.01 7.31
N PRO A 77 -14.86 4.89 8.28
CA PRO A 77 -14.54 5.18 9.69
C PRO A 77 -13.42 4.30 10.23
N GLU A 78 -13.36 3.03 9.84
CA GLU A 78 -12.31 2.11 10.24
C GLU A 78 -10.97 2.44 9.58
N ILE A 79 -10.99 2.79 8.28
CA ILE A 79 -9.79 3.24 7.54
C ILE A 79 -9.20 4.48 8.21
N VAL A 80 -10.02 5.49 8.49
CA VAL A 80 -9.59 6.73 9.16
C VAL A 80 -8.96 6.45 10.51
N GLN A 81 -9.57 5.59 11.32
CA GLN A 81 -9.05 5.22 12.64
C GLN A 81 -7.66 4.58 12.55
N ARG A 82 -7.37 3.85 11.46
CA ARG A 82 -6.08 3.18 11.25
C ARG A 82 -4.99 4.10 10.71
N LEU A 83 -5.38 5.14 9.95
CA LEU A 83 -4.45 6.00 9.22
C LEU A 83 -4.24 7.37 9.88
N CYS A 84 -5.23 7.91 10.59
CA CYS A 84 -5.12 9.22 11.20
C CYS A 84 -4.21 9.22 12.44
N GLY A 85 -3.43 10.30 12.57
CA GLY A 85 -2.58 10.51 13.74
C GLY A 85 -1.27 9.71 13.74
N THR A 86 -0.99 8.96 12.67
CA THR A 86 0.28 8.26 12.49
C THR A 86 0.98 8.72 11.21
N PRO A 87 2.32 8.79 11.20
CA PRO A 87 3.05 8.92 9.95
C PRO A 87 2.75 7.73 9.02
N LEU A 88 2.66 8.01 7.72
CA LEU A 88 2.31 7.03 6.70
C LEU A 88 3.51 6.73 5.80
N ILE A 89 3.61 5.48 5.37
CA ILE A 89 4.67 4.98 4.50
C ILE A 89 4.02 4.34 3.28
N ALA A 90 4.52 4.67 2.08
CA ALA A 90 4.15 3.98 0.85
C ALA A 90 5.35 3.94 -0.11
N HIS A 91 5.27 3.08 -1.12
CA HIS A 91 6.25 3.05 -2.19
C HIS A 91 5.73 3.82 -3.40
N ASN A 92 6.31 5.01 -3.70
CA ASN A 92 5.75 5.97 -4.66
C ASN A 92 4.37 6.49 -4.21
N CYS A 93 4.33 7.14 -3.07
CA CYS A 93 3.12 7.50 -2.34
C CYS A 93 2.13 8.44 -3.07
N ALA A 94 2.34 8.75 -4.34
CA ALA A 94 1.47 9.62 -5.12
C ALA A 94 0.04 9.05 -5.28
N THR A 95 -0.08 7.73 -5.47
CA THR A 95 -1.37 7.05 -5.58
C THR A 95 -2.15 7.12 -4.28
N GLU A 96 -1.53 6.71 -3.17
CA GLU A 96 -2.13 6.67 -1.82
C GLU A 96 -2.57 8.07 -1.39
N ARG A 97 -1.72 9.07 -1.58
CA ARG A 97 -2.06 10.48 -1.29
C ARG A 97 -3.23 10.96 -2.12
N THR A 98 -3.25 10.63 -3.41
CA THR A 98 -4.35 11.02 -4.31
C THR A 98 -5.66 10.36 -3.88
N MET A 99 -5.65 9.06 -3.59
CA MET A 99 -6.84 8.34 -3.13
C MET A 99 -7.37 8.91 -1.82
N LEU A 100 -6.51 9.06 -0.81
CA LEU A 100 -6.91 9.61 0.49
C LEU A 100 -7.41 11.06 0.39
N THR A 101 -6.79 11.89 -0.45
CA THR A 101 -7.26 13.28 -0.68
C THR A 101 -8.63 13.31 -1.36
N LYS A 102 -8.91 12.41 -2.29
CA LYS A 102 -10.23 12.30 -2.92
C LYS A 102 -11.31 11.89 -1.92
N LEU A 103 -10.98 10.92 -1.07
CA LEU A 103 -11.93 10.36 -0.10
C LEU A 103 -12.20 11.29 1.08
N ALA A 104 -11.21 12.05 1.49
CA ALA A 104 -11.32 12.98 2.63
C ALA A 104 -10.53 14.27 2.38
N PRO A 105 -11.03 15.17 1.51
CA PRO A 105 -10.30 16.37 1.10
C PRO A 105 -10.02 17.35 2.25
N MET A 106 -10.75 17.24 3.37
CA MET A 106 -10.56 18.08 4.56
C MET A 106 -9.67 17.43 5.62
N THR A 107 -9.19 16.21 5.39
CA THR A 107 -8.33 15.47 6.33
C THR A 107 -6.88 15.54 5.89
N VAL A 108 -6.01 15.87 6.83
CA VAL A 108 -4.56 15.83 6.59
C VAL A 108 -4.03 14.48 7.03
N PHE A 109 -3.55 13.70 6.08
CA PHE A 109 -2.89 12.42 6.32
C PHE A 109 -1.37 12.57 6.30
N GLY A 110 -0.68 11.81 7.12
CA GLY A 110 0.78 11.82 7.22
C GLY A 110 1.29 12.50 8.50
N PRO A 111 2.59 12.82 8.58
CA PRO A 111 3.55 12.97 7.48
C PRO A 111 3.80 11.68 6.69
N TRP A 112 4.39 11.81 5.49
CA TRP A 112 4.61 10.71 4.58
C TRP A 112 6.09 10.40 4.42
N ILE A 113 6.41 9.11 4.42
CA ILE A 113 7.68 8.58 3.93
C ILE A 113 7.42 7.85 2.61
N ASP A 114 8.14 8.26 1.57
CA ASP A 114 8.14 7.60 0.28
C ASP A 114 9.41 6.74 0.14
N THR A 115 9.26 5.43 0.23
CA THR A 115 10.40 4.49 0.16
C THR A 115 11.08 4.51 -1.21
N LEU A 116 10.35 4.83 -2.30
CA LEU A 116 10.94 5.03 -3.63
C LEU A 116 11.85 6.26 -3.66
N ALA A 117 11.35 7.39 -3.17
CA ALA A 117 12.12 8.63 -3.13
C ALA A 117 13.37 8.48 -2.24
N TYR A 118 13.20 7.81 -1.08
CA TYR A 118 14.29 7.50 -0.18
C TYR A 118 15.36 6.62 -0.86
N ALA A 119 14.96 5.50 -1.48
CA ALA A 119 15.89 4.59 -2.15
C ALA A 119 16.68 5.30 -3.26
N ARG A 120 16.02 6.13 -4.07
CA ARG A 120 16.69 6.92 -5.12
C ARG A 120 17.73 7.89 -4.57
N GLY A 121 17.44 8.53 -3.45
CA GLY A 121 18.36 9.47 -2.81
C GLY A 121 19.54 8.77 -2.11
N ARG A 122 19.28 7.65 -1.45
CA ARG A 122 20.27 6.96 -0.61
C ARG A 122 21.16 5.99 -1.38
N TYR A 123 20.62 5.36 -2.43
CA TYR A 123 21.31 4.34 -3.22
C TYR A 123 21.28 4.69 -4.72
N PRO A 124 21.95 5.80 -5.13
CA PRO A 124 21.95 6.20 -6.54
C PRO A 124 22.66 5.14 -7.38
N GLY A 125 22.11 4.85 -8.56
CA GLY A 125 22.72 3.92 -9.52
C GLY A 125 22.27 2.47 -9.41
N LEU A 126 21.25 2.16 -8.60
CA LEU A 126 20.60 0.85 -8.68
C LEU A 126 19.94 0.66 -10.07
N PRO A 127 19.93 -0.56 -10.59
CA PRO A 127 19.37 -0.85 -11.93
C PRO A 127 17.84 -0.64 -11.96
N SER A 128 17.16 -0.78 -10.83
CA SER A 128 15.72 -0.57 -10.67
C SER A 128 15.39 -0.09 -9.27
N TYR A 129 14.29 0.64 -9.17
CA TYR A 129 13.72 1.10 -7.91
C TYR A 129 12.27 0.63 -7.74
N ALA A 130 11.83 -0.36 -8.54
CA ALA A 130 10.54 -1.01 -8.29
C ALA A 130 10.58 -1.73 -6.94
N LEU A 131 9.44 -1.77 -6.23
CA LEU A 131 9.36 -2.35 -4.87
C LEU A 131 9.91 -3.77 -4.84
N GLY A 132 9.51 -4.62 -5.80
CA GLY A 132 9.98 -6.00 -5.89
C GLY A 132 11.48 -6.11 -6.06
N ASP A 133 12.08 -5.30 -6.94
CA ASP A 133 13.51 -5.33 -7.20
C ASP A 133 14.33 -4.84 -5.99
N LEU A 134 13.80 -3.84 -5.26
CA LEU A 134 14.42 -3.39 -4.00
C LEU A 134 14.32 -4.47 -2.92
N VAL A 135 13.16 -5.09 -2.76
CA VAL A 135 12.96 -6.19 -1.79
C VAL A 135 13.93 -7.35 -2.06
N GLU A 136 14.13 -7.73 -3.32
CA GLU A 136 15.11 -8.74 -3.70
C GLU A 136 16.55 -8.27 -3.44
N SER A 137 16.89 -7.04 -3.82
CA SER A 137 18.23 -6.46 -3.64
C SER A 137 18.64 -6.35 -2.17
N PHE A 138 17.68 -6.12 -1.28
CA PHE A 138 17.91 -6.06 0.16
C PHE A 138 17.71 -7.40 0.89
N GLY A 139 17.42 -8.50 0.16
CA GLY A 139 17.27 -9.85 0.72
C GLY A 139 16.03 -10.02 1.60
N LEU A 140 14.95 -9.26 1.35
CA LEU A 140 13.74 -9.23 2.18
C LEU A 140 12.63 -10.16 1.67
N LYS A 141 12.79 -10.78 0.50
CA LYS A 141 11.74 -11.56 -0.16
C LYS A 141 11.15 -12.67 0.71
N ASP A 142 12.02 -13.49 1.31
CA ASP A 142 11.59 -14.61 2.17
C ASP A 142 10.79 -14.12 3.39
N GLU A 143 11.09 -12.91 3.86
CA GLU A 143 10.38 -12.32 4.99
C GLU A 143 8.98 -11.84 4.58
N VAL A 144 8.85 -11.20 3.41
CA VAL A 144 7.55 -10.83 2.84
C VAL A 144 6.68 -12.07 2.63
N GLU A 145 7.24 -13.14 2.04
CA GLU A 145 6.53 -14.39 1.78
C GLU A 145 6.07 -15.07 3.08
N ARG A 146 6.88 -15.03 4.14
CA ARG A 146 6.49 -15.53 5.47
C ARG A 146 5.38 -14.69 6.11
N MET A 147 5.40 -13.37 5.91
CA MET A 147 4.36 -12.49 6.42
C MET A 147 3.03 -12.64 5.68
N CYS A 148 3.08 -12.90 4.38
CA CYS A 148 1.92 -12.95 3.49
C CYS A 148 1.91 -14.25 2.66
N PRO A 149 1.77 -15.44 3.30
CA PRO A 149 1.85 -16.71 2.60
C PRO A 149 0.75 -16.84 1.54
N GLY A 150 1.14 -17.31 0.33
CA GLY A 150 0.23 -17.51 -0.79
C GLY A 150 -0.19 -16.24 -1.54
N ARG A 151 0.36 -15.07 -1.16
CA ARG A 151 0.15 -13.80 -1.88
C ARG A 151 1.34 -13.50 -2.79
N THR A 152 1.16 -12.53 -3.67
CA THR A 152 2.17 -12.10 -4.64
C THR A 152 2.03 -10.61 -4.92
N TRP A 153 2.93 -10.06 -5.71
CA TRP A 153 2.91 -8.67 -6.14
C TRP A 153 1.56 -8.23 -6.71
N HIS A 154 1.22 -6.97 -6.49
CA HIS A 154 -0.07 -6.37 -6.83
C HIS A 154 -1.25 -6.95 -6.01
N ASP A 155 -0.97 -7.40 -4.81
CA ASP A 155 -1.93 -7.55 -3.72
C ASP A 155 -1.59 -6.49 -2.68
N ALA A 156 -2.53 -5.59 -2.37
CA ALA A 156 -2.27 -4.42 -1.55
C ALA A 156 -1.69 -4.75 -0.17
N LEU A 157 -2.09 -5.87 0.45
CA LEU A 157 -1.51 -6.27 1.73
C LEU A 157 -0.08 -6.79 1.57
N TYR A 158 0.20 -7.54 0.49
CA TYR A 158 1.55 -8.00 0.19
C TYR A 158 2.49 -6.82 -0.05
N ASP A 159 2.07 -5.86 -0.88
CA ASP A 159 2.87 -4.69 -1.23
C ASP A 159 3.05 -3.74 -0.03
N ALA A 160 2.03 -3.57 0.82
CA ALA A 160 2.17 -2.84 2.08
C ALA A 160 3.17 -3.51 3.04
N CYS A 161 3.16 -4.84 3.18
CA CYS A 161 4.13 -5.58 3.99
C CYS A 161 5.55 -5.48 3.42
N ALA A 162 5.70 -5.59 2.10
CA ALA A 162 6.98 -5.42 1.42
C ALA A 162 7.55 -4.00 1.63
N CYS A 163 6.69 -2.98 1.48
CA CYS A 163 7.04 -1.59 1.74
C CYS A 163 7.44 -1.36 3.21
N ALA A 164 6.72 -1.99 4.16
CA ALA A 164 7.03 -1.90 5.59
C ALA A 164 8.40 -2.49 5.92
N LEU A 165 8.72 -3.67 5.41
CA LEU A 165 10.02 -4.30 5.61
C LEU A 165 11.15 -3.49 5.00
N LEU A 166 10.94 -2.94 3.80
CA LEU A 166 11.92 -2.05 3.17
C LEU A 166 12.14 -0.77 4.00
N ALA A 167 11.07 -0.17 4.51
CA ALA A 167 11.16 1.00 5.39
C ALA A 167 11.87 0.68 6.71
N SER A 168 11.55 -0.46 7.33
CA SER A 168 12.22 -0.96 8.53
C SER A 168 13.74 -1.11 8.30
N ARG A 169 14.12 -1.68 7.15
CA ARG A 169 15.53 -1.79 6.75
C ARG A 169 16.20 -0.42 6.64
N PHE A 170 15.54 0.55 6.02
CA PHE A 170 16.08 1.91 5.91
C PHE A 170 16.22 2.59 7.28
N MET A 171 15.23 2.41 8.16
CA MET A 171 15.29 2.94 9.54
C MET A 171 16.47 2.37 10.34
N SER A 172 16.78 1.08 10.18
CA SER A 172 17.91 0.43 10.87
C SER A 172 19.29 0.96 10.44
N GLU A 173 19.38 1.59 9.28
CA GLU A 173 20.61 2.17 8.75
C GLU A 173 20.86 3.65 9.20
N GLY A 174 20.09 4.14 10.17
CA GLY A 174 20.32 5.43 10.83
C GLY A 174 19.54 6.58 10.23
N VAL A 175 18.32 6.32 9.77
CA VAL A 175 17.36 7.34 9.33
C VAL A 175 16.20 7.39 10.31
N ALA A 176 16.28 8.31 11.19
CA ALA A 176 15.14 8.85 11.94
C ALA A 176 14.93 10.29 11.52
#